data_45bdacb428d7116d16633f7531dbf74c
#
_entry.id   45bdacb428d7116d16633f7531dbf74c
#
_cell.length_a   1.000
_cell.length_b   1.000
_cell.length_c   1.000
_cell.angle_alpha   90.00
_cell.angle_beta   90.00
_cell.angle_gamma   90.00
#
_symmetry.space_group_name_H-M   'P 1'
#
loop_
_entity.id
_entity.type
_entity.pdbx_description
1 polymer ?
#
loop_
_entity_poly.entity_id
_entity_poly.type
_entity_poly.pdbx_seq_one_letter_code
_entity_poly.pdbx_strand_id
1 'polypeptide(L)'
;MINIEPILQENPNRFVLFPIQHDDIWKFYKNSQASFWTAEEIDLQQDLADWKQKLNEGEQHFIKHVLAFFAASDGIVNENLAENFLSEIQYTEAKFFYGFQIMMENIHSETYSLLIDTYIKDTAEKDYLFNAIDTMPCVRKKADWALRWIEQGSFQERLVAFAAVEGIFFSGSFCSIFWLKKRGLMPGLTFSNELISRDEGMHCDFACLLYNNHLEQKLDPKLVQNIITDAVLLEKEFVSDALPVSLIGMNAGMMCEYIEYVADRLLLSLGCDRVYHANNPFPWMEMISLQGKTNFFEKRVGDYRKAGVTTTKEQQVFSLEEEF
;
A
#
# COMPACT_ATOMS: atom_id res chain seq x y z
N MET A 1 15.64 -14.33 30.89
CA MET A 1 14.34 -14.66 30.26
C MET A 1 14.23 -13.75 29.05
N ILE A 2 14.05 -14.30 27.87
CA ILE A 2 13.77 -13.50 26.66
C ILE A 2 12.38 -12.90 26.88
N ASN A 3 12.28 -11.57 26.92
CA ASN A 3 11.01 -10.90 27.07
C ASN A 3 10.29 -10.98 25.72
N ILE A 4 9.24 -11.79 25.61
CA ILE A 4 8.46 -11.94 24.37
C ILE A 4 7.52 -10.74 24.28
N GLU A 5 7.47 -10.10 23.12
CA GLU A 5 6.53 -9.00 22.86
C GLU A 5 5.08 -9.39 23.21
N PRO A 6 4.32 -8.54 23.88
CA PRO A 6 2.93 -8.85 24.26
C PRO A 6 2.06 -9.28 23.08
N ILE A 7 2.24 -8.64 21.91
CA ILE A 7 1.49 -8.95 20.68
C ILE A 7 1.76 -10.36 20.15
N LEU A 8 2.89 -10.98 20.55
CA LEU A 8 3.31 -12.33 20.14
C LEU A 8 3.04 -13.39 21.22
N GLN A 9 2.58 -12.98 22.41
CA GLN A 9 2.28 -13.90 23.51
C GLN A 9 0.98 -14.66 23.24
N GLU A 10 0.97 -15.96 23.56
CA GLU A 10 -0.22 -16.79 23.37
C GLU A 10 -1.46 -16.18 24.02
N ASN A 11 -2.53 -16.03 23.25
CA ASN A 11 -3.80 -15.51 23.71
C ASN A 11 -4.77 -16.67 24.04
N PRO A 12 -5.07 -16.92 25.33
CA PRO A 12 -5.99 -18.00 25.71
C PRO A 12 -7.43 -17.74 25.21
N ASN A 13 -7.79 -16.47 24.95
CA ASN A 13 -9.11 -16.07 24.47
C ASN A 13 -9.19 -15.89 22.94
N ARG A 14 -8.21 -16.40 22.20
CA ARG A 14 -8.06 -16.19 20.73
C ARG A 14 -9.26 -16.60 19.85
N PHE A 15 -10.19 -17.38 20.39
CA PHE A 15 -11.39 -17.81 19.67
C PHE A 15 -12.58 -16.87 19.81
N VAL A 16 -12.49 -15.84 20.65
CA VAL A 16 -13.57 -14.91 20.96
C VAL A 16 -13.10 -13.48 20.72
N LEU A 17 -13.84 -12.73 19.90
CA LEU A 17 -13.47 -11.36 19.58
C LEU A 17 -13.80 -10.37 20.72
N PHE A 18 -14.96 -10.50 21.33
CA PHE A 18 -15.42 -9.56 22.36
C PHE A 18 -15.09 -10.04 23.79
N PRO A 19 -14.78 -9.09 24.70
CA PRO A 19 -14.71 -7.64 24.48
C PRO A 19 -13.46 -7.23 23.70
N ILE A 20 -13.55 -6.15 22.91
CA ILE A 20 -12.40 -5.56 22.22
C ILE A 20 -11.35 -5.14 23.25
N GLN A 21 -10.11 -5.56 23.05
CA GLN A 21 -8.98 -5.26 23.94
C GLN A 21 -8.12 -4.09 23.39
N HIS A 22 -8.06 -3.93 22.07
CA HIS A 22 -7.22 -2.97 21.35
C HIS A 22 -8.09 -2.09 20.43
N ASP A 23 -8.68 -1.04 21.00
CA ASP A 23 -9.63 -0.15 20.32
C ASP A 23 -8.98 0.58 19.10
N ASP A 24 -7.70 0.93 19.19
CA ASP A 24 -6.96 1.57 18.10
C ASP A 24 -6.77 0.63 16.90
N ILE A 25 -6.37 -0.62 17.15
CA ILE A 25 -6.28 -1.67 16.12
C ILE A 25 -7.66 -1.95 15.50
N TRP A 26 -8.67 -2.10 16.37
CA TRP A 26 -10.05 -2.32 15.93
C TRP A 26 -10.57 -1.22 15.02
N LYS A 27 -10.23 0.03 15.32
CA LYS A 27 -10.60 1.18 14.48
C LYS A 27 -9.97 1.10 13.10
N PHE A 28 -8.70 0.68 12.98
CA PHE A 28 -8.06 0.46 11.67
C PHE A 28 -8.80 -0.59 10.86
N TYR A 29 -9.13 -1.74 11.47
CA TYR A 29 -9.93 -2.76 10.81
C TYR A 29 -11.27 -2.23 10.31
N LYS A 30 -11.99 -1.46 11.13
CA LYS A 30 -13.29 -0.88 10.73
C LYS A 30 -13.15 0.16 9.61
N ASN A 31 -12.08 0.95 9.62
CA ASN A 31 -11.78 1.89 8.55
C ASN A 31 -11.49 1.17 7.23
N SER A 32 -10.72 0.06 7.27
CA SER A 32 -10.46 -0.77 6.10
C SER A 32 -11.73 -1.34 5.51
N GLN A 33 -12.63 -1.88 6.34
CA GLN A 33 -13.93 -2.35 5.88
C GLN A 33 -14.77 -1.24 5.22
N ALA A 34 -14.73 -0.02 5.76
CA ALA A 34 -15.48 1.12 5.21
C ALA A 34 -14.94 1.57 3.84
N SER A 35 -13.68 1.27 3.53
CA SER A 35 -13.03 1.61 2.26
C SER A 35 -13.01 0.46 1.24
N PHE A 36 -13.68 -0.66 1.51
CA PHE A 36 -13.73 -1.84 0.63
C PHE A 36 -14.25 -1.49 -0.77
N TRP A 37 -13.60 -2.07 -1.78
CA TRP A 37 -13.93 -1.98 -3.20
C TRP A 37 -13.55 -3.27 -3.90
N THR A 38 -13.99 -3.44 -5.17
CA THR A 38 -13.65 -4.60 -6.00
C THR A 38 -13.17 -4.16 -7.38
N ALA A 39 -12.45 -5.04 -8.08
CA ALA A 39 -11.88 -4.75 -9.40
C ALA A 39 -12.95 -4.38 -10.44
N GLU A 40 -14.19 -4.87 -10.31
CA GLU A 40 -15.33 -4.56 -11.18
C GLU A 40 -15.80 -3.09 -11.09
N GLU A 41 -15.39 -2.35 -10.06
CA GLU A 41 -15.71 -0.92 -9.94
C GLU A 41 -14.91 -0.04 -10.92
N ILE A 42 -13.91 -0.62 -11.61
CA ILE A 42 -12.98 0.11 -12.47
C ILE A 42 -13.39 -0.03 -13.95
N ASP A 43 -13.75 1.10 -14.57
CA ASP A 43 -14.06 1.16 -16.01
C ASP A 43 -12.81 1.46 -16.82
N LEU A 44 -12.40 0.53 -17.70
CA LEU A 44 -11.21 0.62 -18.54
C LEU A 44 -11.52 1.00 -20.01
N GLN A 45 -12.77 1.30 -20.37
CA GLN A 45 -13.14 1.56 -21.78
C GLN A 45 -12.41 2.76 -22.36
N GLN A 46 -12.34 3.86 -21.61
CA GLN A 46 -11.64 5.07 -22.06
C GLN A 46 -10.13 4.88 -22.13
N ASP A 47 -9.58 4.05 -21.25
CA ASP A 47 -8.14 3.75 -21.23
C ASP A 47 -7.66 3.09 -22.52
N LEU A 48 -8.47 2.22 -23.12
CA LEU A 48 -8.16 1.60 -24.41
C LEU A 48 -8.01 2.62 -25.55
N ALA A 49 -8.81 3.68 -25.53
CA ALA A 49 -8.69 4.78 -26.48
C ALA A 49 -7.43 5.60 -26.23
N ASP A 50 -7.17 5.96 -24.98
CA ASP A 50 -5.98 6.70 -24.58
C ASP A 50 -4.69 5.93 -24.89
N TRP A 51 -4.68 4.62 -24.56
CA TRP A 51 -3.56 3.71 -24.84
C TRP A 51 -3.15 3.73 -26.31
N LYS A 52 -4.12 3.64 -27.22
CA LYS A 52 -3.87 3.54 -28.66
C LYS A 52 -3.61 4.88 -29.36
N GLN A 53 -4.17 5.97 -28.85
CA GLN A 53 -4.25 7.24 -29.59
C GLN A 53 -3.48 8.38 -28.93
N LYS A 54 -3.23 8.34 -27.63
CA LYS A 54 -2.65 9.47 -26.90
C LYS A 54 -1.29 9.16 -26.29
N LEU A 55 -1.03 7.91 -25.90
CA LEU A 55 0.24 7.54 -25.30
C LEU A 55 1.30 7.27 -26.37
N ASN A 56 2.51 7.76 -26.13
CA ASN A 56 3.68 7.40 -26.93
C ASN A 56 4.28 6.06 -26.43
N GLU A 57 5.24 5.51 -27.20
CA GLU A 57 5.88 4.22 -26.89
C GLU A 57 6.59 4.22 -25.52
N GLY A 58 7.23 5.34 -25.13
CA GLY A 58 7.89 5.47 -23.83
C GLY A 58 6.90 5.44 -22.68
N GLU A 59 5.75 6.09 -22.81
CA GLU A 59 4.68 6.09 -21.82
C GLU A 59 4.05 4.70 -21.69
N GLN A 60 3.80 4.02 -22.79
CA GLN A 60 3.30 2.64 -22.77
C GLN A 60 4.32 1.69 -22.13
N HIS A 61 5.59 1.82 -22.47
CA HIS A 61 6.67 1.03 -21.87
C HIS A 61 6.71 1.24 -20.36
N PHE A 62 6.67 2.49 -19.91
CA PHE A 62 6.65 2.84 -18.48
C PHE A 62 5.49 2.19 -17.74
N ILE A 63 4.25 2.37 -18.24
CA ILE A 63 3.05 1.82 -17.61
C ILE A 63 3.10 0.30 -17.51
N LYS A 64 3.49 -0.40 -18.59
CA LYS A 64 3.64 -1.87 -18.60
C LYS A 64 4.54 -2.35 -17.47
N HIS A 65 5.69 -1.72 -17.32
CA HIS A 65 6.70 -2.15 -16.33
C HIS A 65 6.32 -1.78 -14.89
N VAL A 66 5.63 -0.67 -14.67
CA VAL A 66 5.06 -0.33 -13.36
C VAL A 66 3.98 -1.34 -12.95
N LEU A 67 3.08 -1.70 -13.87
CA LEU A 67 2.05 -2.71 -13.60
C LEU A 67 2.65 -4.08 -13.33
N ALA A 68 3.69 -4.46 -14.06
CA ALA A 68 4.42 -5.70 -13.82
C ALA A 68 5.11 -5.73 -12.45
N PHE A 69 5.70 -4.59 -12.04
CA PHE A 69 6.27 -4.43 -10.70
C PHE A 69 5.20 -4.58 -9.62
N PHE A 70 4.06 -3.92 -9.76
CA PHE A 70 2.96 -4.03 -8.79
C PHE A 70 2.44 -5.47 -8.67
N ALA A 71 2.12 -6.12 -9.79
CA ALA A 71 1.64 -7.50 -9.79
C ALA A 71 2.62 -8.48 -9.13
N ALA A 72 3.93 -8.26 -9.28
CA ALA A 72 4.95 -9.08 -8.65
C ALA A 72 5.09 -8.79 -7.15
N SER A 73 4.96 -7.53 -6.75
CA SER A 73 5.16 -7.09 -5.35
C SER A 73 4.05 -7.58 -4.44
N ASP A 74 2.79 -7.53 -4.87
CA ASP A 74 1.65 -7.99 -4.08
C ASP A 74 1.75 -9.47 -3.71
N GLY A 75 2.33 -10.29 -4.58
CA GLY A 75 2.58 -11.70 -4.27
C GLY A 75 3.55 -11.88 -3.09
N ILE A 76 4.62 -11.09 -3.03
CA ILE A 76 5.60 -11.11 -1.93
C ILE A 76 4.98 -10.56 -0.64
N VAL A 77 4.21 -9.48 -0.74
CA VAL A 77 3.47 -8.89 0.39
C VAL A 77 2.52 -9.91 0.99
N ASN A 78 1.71 -10.57 0.17
CA ASN A 78 0.75 -11.60 0.60
C ASN A 78 1.43 -12.78 1.29
N GLU A 79 2.56 -13.27 0.78
CA GLU A 79 3.31 -14.35 1.40
C GLU A 79 3.77 -13.96 2.81
N ASN A 80 4.35 -12.78 2.98
CA ASN A 80 4.78 -12.30 4.29
C ASN A 80 3.61 -12.11 5.27
N LEU A 81 2.48 -11.58 4.80
CA LEU A 81 1.28 -11.41 5.62
C LEU A 81 0.74 -12.75 6.12
N ALA A 82 0.61 -13.72 5.22
CA ALA A 82 0.01 -15.02 5.52
C ALA A 82 0.93 -15.91 6.37
N GLU A 83 2.20 -16.03 6.00
CA GLU A 83 3.13 -16.97 6.63
C GLU A 83 3.73 -16.44 7.93
N ASN A 84 3.96 -15.13 8.03
CA ASN A 84 4.59 -14.51 9.19
C ASN A 84 3.58 -13.75 10.07
N PHE A 85 3.13 -12.58 9.66
CA PHE A 85 2.37 -11.70 10.57
C PHE A 85 1.08 -12.33 11.08
N LEU A 86 0.28 -12.94 10.21
CA LEU A 86 -0.99 -13.55 10.62
C LEU A 86 -0.78 -14.76 11.54
N SER A 87 0.32 -15.51 11.37
CA SER A 87 0.65 -16.67 12.19
C SER A 87 1.27 -16.29 13.54
N GLU A 88 2.15 -15.31 13.57
CA GLU A 88 2.91 -14.92 14.77
C GLU A 88 2.11 -14.04 15.73
N ILE A 89 1.35 -13.08 15.23
CA ILE A 89 0.57 -12.13 16.02
C ILE A 89 -0.56 -12.86 16.76
N GLN A 90 -0.76 -12.52 18.03
CA GLN A 90 -1.77 -13.15 18.89
C GLN A 90 -2.94 -12.22 19.28
N TYR A 91 -2.87 -10.93 18.94
CA TYR A 91 -4.00 -10.02 19.13
C TYR A 91 -5.08 -10.31 18.08
N THR A 92 -6.29 -10.62 18.55
CA THR A 92 -7.42 -11.00 17.68
C THR A 92 -7.79 -9.88 16.70
N GLU A 93 -7.81 -8.63 17.17
CA GLU A 93 -8.11 -7.46 16.35
C GLU A 93 -7.08 -7.26 15.24
N ALA A 94 -5.79 -7.50 15.52
CA ALA A 94 -4.72 -7.40 14.52
C ALA A 94 -4.82 -8.52 13.46
N LYS A 95 -5.18 -9.73 13.88
CA LYS A 95 -5.47 -10.82 12.92
C LYS A 95 -6.65 -10.49 12.01
N PHE A 96 -7.66 -9.79 12.50
CA PHE A 96 -8.79 -9.35 11.68
C PHE A 96 -8.36 -8.31 10.65
N PHE A 97 -7.51 -7.35 11.06
CA PHE A 97 -6.95 -6.38 10.13
C PHE A 97 -6.11 -7.06 9.03
N TYR A 98 -5.16 -7.91 9.41
CA TYR A 98 -4.29 -8.58 8.44
C TYR A 98 -5.06 -9.54 7.52
N GLY A 99 -6.07 -10.23 8.03
CA GLY A 99 -6.96 -11.05 7.18
C GLY A 99 -7.71 -10.20 6.15
N PHE A 100 -8.12 -8.99 6.51
CA PHE A 100 -8.73 -8.05 5.58
C PHE A 100 -7.70 -7.46 4.61
N GLN A 101 -6.48 -7.13 5.07
CA GLN A 101 -5.39 -6.67 4.21
C GLN A 101 -5.07 -7.72 3.14
N ILE A 102 -4.89 -8.99 3.49
CA ILE A 102 -4.67 -10.09 2.52
C ILE A 102 -5.78 -10.13 1.46
N MET A 103 -7.03 -9.93 1.87
CA MET A 103 -8.14 -9.86 0.92
C MET A 103 -8.00 -8.66 -0.04
N MET A 104 -7.59 -7.49 0.45
CA MET A 104 -7.38 -6.31 -0.38
C MET A 104 -6.19 -6.48 -1.33
N GLU A 105 -5.09 -7.10 -0.88
CA GLU A 105 -3.95 -7.42 -1.75
C GLU A 105 -4.34 -8.36 -2.90
N ASN A 106 -5.26 -9.31 -2.65
CA ASN A 106 -5.80 -10.14 -3.72
C ASN A 106 -6.59 -9.32 -4.74
N ILE A 107 -7.35 -8.30 -4.32
CA ILE A 107 -8.08 -7.39 -5.21
C ILE A 107 -7.11 -6.47 -5.97
N HIS A 108 -6.03 -6.00 -5.33
CA HIS A 108 -4.95 -5.24 -5.99
C HIS A 108 -4.30 -6.08 -7.10
N SER A 109 -3.89 -7.30 -6.77
CA SER A 109 -3.26 -8.25 -7.71
C SER A 109 -4.19 -8.59 -8.89
N GLU A 110 -5.48 -8.84 -8.64
CA GLU A 110 -6.49 -9.01 -9.68
C GLU A 110 -6.58 -7.76 -10.56
N THR A 111 -6.63 -6.58 -9.97
CA THR A 111 -6.71 -5.31 -10.70
C THR A 111 -5.52 -5.10 -11.60
N TYR A 112 -4.29 -5.30 -11.12
CA TYR A 112 -3.08 -5.18 -11.94
C TYR A 112 -3.05 -6.19 -13.09
N SER A 113 -3.49 -7.40 -12.82
CA SER A 113 -3.62 -8.45 -13.84
C SER A 113 -4.62 -8.07 -14.94
N LEU A 114 -5.78 -7.52 -14.56
CA LEU A 114 -6.79 -7.03 -15.49
C LEU A 114 -6.29 -5.83 -16.32
N LEU A 115 -5.54 -4.91 -15.71
CA LEU A 115 -4.93 -3.79 -16.42
C LEU A 115 -3.93 -4.28 -17.48
N ILE A 116 -3.03 -5.21 -17.11
CA ILE A 116 -2.07 -5.82 -18.05
C ILE A 116 -2.81 -6.55 -19.18
N ASP A 117 -3.79 -7.39 -18.86
CA ASP A 117 -4.58 -8.12 -19.86
C ASP A 117 -5.36 -7.20 -20.81
N THR A 118 -5.83 -6.07 -20.27
CA THR A 118 -6.60 -5.08 -21.04
C THR A 118 -5.72 -4.33 -22.03
N TYR A 119 -4.55 -3.85 -21.62
CA TYR A 119 -3.69 -2.99 -22.45
C TYR A 119 -2.80 -3.79 -23.41
N ILE A 120 -2.33 -4.96 -23.01
CA ILE A 120 -1.37 -5.77 -23.73
C ILE A 120 -2.08 -6.95 -24.36
N LYS A 121 -1.92 -7.12 -25.68
CA LYS A 121 -2.58 -8.20 -26.44
C LYS A 121 -1.62 -9.30 -26.88
N ASP A 122 -0.32 -9.01 -26.94
CA ASP A 122 0.70 -10.00 -27.25
C ASP A 122 0.92 -10.95 -26.07
N THR A 123 0.80 -12.24 -26.31
CA THR A 123 0.89 -13.27 -25.26
C THR A 123 2.31 -13.39 -24.71
N ALA A 124 3.33 -13.29 -25.55
CA ALA A 124 4.72 -13.39 -25.10
C ALA A 124 5.12 -12.18 -24.23
N GLU A 125 4.63 -10.99 -24.58
CA GLU A 125 4.81 -9.78 -23.79
C GLU A 125 4.09 -9.89 -22.42
N LYS A 126 2.86 -10.44 -22.39
CA LYS A 126 2.16 -10.71 -21.12
C LYS A 126 2.95 -11.67 -20.24
N ASP A 127 3.39 -12.79 -20.79
CA ASP A 127 4.18 -13.78 -20.03
C ASP A 127 5.46 -13.16 -19.48
N TYR A 128 6.13 -12.30 -20.24
CA TYR A 128 7.29 -11.55 -19.77
C TYR A 128 6.97 -10.64 -18.58
N LEU A 129 5.85 -9.91 -18.63
CA LEU A 129 5.43 -8.96 -17.59
C LEU A 129 4.94 -9.69 -16.31
N PHE A 130 4.18 -10.78 -16.47
CA PHE A 130 3.70 -11.58 -15.32
C PHE A 130 4.83 -12.33 -14.61
N ASN A 131 5.98 -12.52 -15.26
CA ASN A 131 7.17 -13.10 -14.64
C ASN A 131 8.23 -12.03 -14.29
N ALA A 132 7.80 -10.83 -13.89
CA ALA A 132 8.67 -9.66 -13.72
C ALA A 132 9.83 -9.89 -12.73
N ILE A 133 9.64 -10.68 -11.69
CA ILE A 133 10.71 -11.03 -10.74
C ILE A 133 11.88 -11.71 -11.46
N ASP A 134 11.59 -12.60 -12.42
CA ASP A 134 12.64 -13.32 -13.16
C ASP A 134 13.12 -12.60 -14.41
N THR A 135 12.27 -11.79 -15.03
CA THR A 135 12.55 -11.15 -16.32
C THR A 135 13.08 -9.73 -16.20
N MET A 136 12.85 -9.05 -15.07
CA MET A 136 13.22 -7.64 -14.85
C MET A 136 14.18 -7.48 -13.67
N PRO A 137 15.47 -7.19 -13.91
CA PRO A 137 16.47 -7.05 -12.83
C PRO A 137 16.13 -5.99 -11.77
N CYS A 138 15.43 -4.91 -12.18
CA CYS A 138 15.00 -3.86 -11.25
C CYS A 138 13.90 -4.32 -10.29
N VAL A 139 12.96 -5.14 -10.76
CA VAL A 139 11.94 -5.78 -9.92
C VAL A 139 12.58 -6.80 -8.99
N ARG A 140 13.50 -7.64 -9.52
CA ARG A 140 14.26 -8.60 -8.73
C ARG A 140 14.99 -7.95 -7.55
N LYS A 141 15.65 -6.81 -7.74
CA LYS A 141 16.36 -6.12 -6.65
C LYS A 141 15.45 -5.73 -5.48
N LYS A 142 14.26 -5.20 -5.77
CA LYS A 142 13.27 -4.87 -4.74
C LYS A 142 12.73 -6.13 -4.06
N ALA A 143 12.44 -7.16 -4.85
CA ALA A 143 11.99 -8.47 -4.35
C ALA A 143 13.04 -9.10 -3.42
N ASP A 144 14.30 -9.18 -3.82
CA ASP A 144 15.39 -9.74 -3.02
C ASP A 144 15.59 -8.96 -1.70
N TRP A 145 15.40 -7.63 -1.72
CA TRP A 145 15.45 -6.82 -0.52
C TRP A 145 14.31 -7.18 0.45
N ALA A 146 13.08 -7.29 -0.04
CA ALA A 146 11.92 -7.64 0.77
C ALA A 146 12.05 -9.06 1.34
N LEU A 147 12.37 -10.05 0.51
CA LEU A 147 12.54 -11.45 0.89
C LEU A 147 13.64 -11.63 1.95
N ARG A 148 14.75 -10.89 1.85
CA ARG A 148 15.81 -10.93 2.87
C ARG A 148 15.27 -10.58 4.26
N TRP A 149 14.43 -9.54 4.39
CA TRP A 149 13.84 -9.16 5.68
C TRP A 149 12.80 -10.17 6.15
N ILE A 150 11.98 -10.69 5.22
CA ILE A 150 10.97 -11.72 5.52
C ILE A 150 11.63 -12.96 6.13
N GLU A 151 12.74 -13.42 5.56
CA GLU A 151 13.41 -14.65 5.97
C GLU A 151 14.30 -14.49 7.22
N GLN A 152 14.98 -13.34 7.37
CA GLN A 152 16.09 -13.18 8.31
C GLN A 152 15.84 -12.15 9.41
N GLY A 153 14.83 -11.31 9.28
CA GLY A 153 14.54 -10.24 10.24
C GLY A 153 13.85 -10.73 11.52
N SER A 154 14.11 -10.06 12.65
CA SER A 154 13.25 -10.14 13.82
C SER A 154 11.87 -9.60 13.50
N PHE A 155 10.87 -9.85 14.36
CA PHE A 155 9.52 -9.33 14.16
C PHE A 155 9.51 -7.80 13.97
N GLN A 156 10.27 -7.07 14.78
CA GLN A 156 10.39 -5.61 14.71
C GLN A 156 11.02 -5.15 13.40
N GLU A 157 12.08 -5.81 12.94
CA GLU A 157 12.76 -5.50 11.67
C GLU A 157 11.85 -5.77 10.49
N ARG A 158 11.14 -6.92 10.49
CA ARG A 158 10.17 -7.24 9.43
C ARG A 158 9.03 -6.23 9.37
N LEU A 159 8.54 -5.76 10.53
CA LEU A 159 7.47 -4.76 10.58
C LEU A 159 7.92 -3.41 9.99
N VAL A 160 9.15 -2.96 10.29
CA VAL A 160 9.73 -1.73 9.71
C VAL A 160 10.00 -1.90 8.22
N ALA A 161 10.55 -3.04 7.81
CA ALA A 161 10.81 -3.34 6.40
C ALA A 161 9.50 -3.43 5.61
N PHE A 162 8.45 -4.01 6.17
CA PHE A 162 7.11 -4.05 5.58
C PHE A 162 6.54 -2.64 5.38
N ALA A 163 6.66 -1.77 6.39
CA ALA A 163 6.26 -0.36 6.25
C ALA A 163 7.06 0.37 5.15
N ALA A 164 8.33 -0.01 4.92
CA ALA A 164 9.13 0.53 3.81
C ALA A 164 8.68 0.02 2.44
N VAL A 165 8.26 -1.25 2.34
CA VAL A 165 7.68 -1.79 1.09
C VAL A 165 6.41 -1.02 0.75
N GLU A 166 5.45 -0.95 1.66
CA GLU A 166 4.15 -0.28 1.45
C GLU A 166 4.29 1.23 1.24
N GLY A 167 5.15 1.88 2.02
CA GLY A 167 5.28 3.34 2.03
C GLY A 167 6.29 3.90 1.02
N ILE A 168 7.36 3.16 0.66
CA ILE A 168 8.46 3.67 -0.17
C ILE A 168 8.51 3.01 -1.54
N PHE A 169 8.51 1.66 -1.62
CA PHE A 169 8.69 0.98 -2.90
C PHE A 169 7.57 1.22 -3.91
N PHE A 170 6.40 1.61 -3.46
CA PHE A 170 5.28 1.99 -4.32
C PHE A 170 5.19 3.49 -4.59
N SER A 171 5.90 4.33 -3.82
CA SER A 171 5.72 5.79 -3.82
C SER A 171 6.00 6.45 -5.16
N GLY A 172 7.11 6.12 -5.81
CA GLY A 172 7.48 6.66 -7.12
C GLY A 172 6.51 6.22 -8.21
N SER A 173 6.09 4.98 -8.19
CA SER A 173 5.14 4.41 -9.14
C SER A 173 3.75 5.03 -8.99
N PHE A 174 3.21 5.16 -7.78
CA PHE A 174 1.95 5.85 -7.53
C PHE A 174 2.00 7.32 -7.96
N CYS A 175 3.05 8.03 -7.60
CA CYS A 175 3.25 9.42 -8.03
C CYS A 175 3.28 9.56 -9.55
N SER A 176 3.92 8.62 -10.25
CA SER A 176 3.99 8.58 -11.71
C SER A 176 2.63 8.38 -12.36
N ILE A 177 1.78 7.51 -11.81
CA ILE A 177 0.42 7.31 -12.32
C ILE A 177 -0.46 8.53 -12.00
N PHE A 178 -0.30 9.16 -10.85
CA PHE A 178 -0.98 10.43 -10.55
C PHE A 178 -0.57 11.58 -11.49
N TRP A 179 0.66 11.56 -12.01
CA TRP A 179 1.08 12.48 -13.07
C TRP A 179 0.28 12.28 -14.36
N LEU A 180 -0.03 11.03 -14.74
CA LEU A 180 -0.92 10.74 -15.87
C LEU A 180 -2.32 11.29 -15.61
N LYS A 181 -2.85 11.16 -14.39
CA LYS A 181 -4.12 11.77 -13.98
C LYS A 181 -4.11 13.28 -14.16
N LYS A 182 -3.06 13.96 -13.71
CA LYS A 182 -2.90 15.41 -13.90
C LYS A 182 -2.95 15.82 -15.37
N ARG A 183 -2.51 14.96 -16.27
CA ARG A 183 -2.54 15.15 -17.72
C ARG A 183 -3.87 14.74 -18.37
N GLY A 184 -4.83 14.24 -17.61
CA GLY A 184 -6.13 13.77 -18.09
C GLY A 184 -6.06 12.50 -18.93
N LEU A 185 -5.13 11.59 -18.62
CA LEU A 185 -4.88 10.34 -19.33
C LEU A 185 -5.24 9.13 -18.46
N MET A 186 -5.66 8.06 -19.10
CA MET A 186 -5.85 6.74 -18.48
C MET A 186 -6.75 6.79 -17.23
N PRO A 187 -8.03 7.22 -17.35
CA PRO A 187 -8.90 7.44 -16.19
C PRO A 187 -9.16 6.19 -15.34
N GLY A 188 -9.24 5.00 -15.96
CA GLY A 188 -9.41 3.74 -15.23
C GLY A 188 -8.17 3.37 -14.43
N LEU A 189 -6.98 3.42 -15.05
CA LEU A 189 -5.68 3.23 -14.39
C LEU A 189 -5.49 4.22 -13.23
N THR A 190 -5.78 5.48 -13.44
CA THR A 190 -5.57 6.50 -12.42
C THR A 190 -6.60 6.42 -11.30
N PHE A 191 -7.81 5.95 -11.57
CA PHE A 191 -8.81 5.69 -10.53
C PHE A 191 -8.42 4.47 -9.69
N SER A 192 -7.97 3.37 -10.31
CA SER A 192 -7.44 2.23 -9.53
C SER A 192 -6.27 2.64 -8.65
N ASN A 193 -5.37 3.48 -9.16
CA ASN A 193 -4.24 4.01 -8.41
C ASN A 193 -4.67 4.82 -7.17
N GLU A 194 -5.81 5.54 -7.22
CA GLU A 194 -6.35 6.24 -6.05
C GLU A 194 -6.83 5.27 -4.98
N LEU A 195 -7.52 4.22 -5.38
CA LEU A 195 -8.05 3.22 -4.46
C LEU A 195 -6.89 2.44 -3.81
N ILE A 196 -5.97 1.93 -4.61
CA ILE A 196 -4.85 1.12 -4.16
C ILE A 196 -3.90 1.94 -3.30
N SER A 197 -3.44 3.12 -3.76
CA SER A 197 -2.51 3.94 -2.96
C SER A 197 -3.09 4.42 -1.63
N ARG A 198 -4.40 4.55 -1.51
CA ARG A 198 -5.09 4.80 -0.24
C ARG A 198 -4.98 3.59 0.68
N ASP A 199 -5.20 2.39 0.15
CA ASP A 199 -5.15 1.15 0.91
C ASP A 199 -3.71 0.89 1.39
N GLU A 200 -2.70 1.05 0.54
CA GLU A 200 -1.28 0.92 0.91
C GLU A 200 -0.86 1.96 1.97
N GLY A 201 -1.37 3.18 1.86
CA GLY A 201 -1.18 4.19 2.91
C GLY A 201 -1.74 3.74 4.27
N MET A 202 -2.88 3.05 4.29
CA MET A 202 -3.50 2.52 5.50
C MET A 202 -2.72 1.29 6.04
N HIS A 203 -2.20 0.43 5.17
CA HIS A 203 -1.36 -0.70 5.54
C HIS A 203 -0.05 -0.22 6.18
N CYS A 204 0.60 0.77 5.58
CA CYS A 204 1.79 1.42 6.13
C CYS A 204 1.52 2.08 7.51
N ASP A 205 0.43 2.83 7.63
CA ASP A 205 0.02 3.48 8.89
C ASP A 205 -0.29 2.44 9.98
N PHE A 206 -0.86 1.30 9.63
CA PHE A 206 -1.11 0.21 10.56
C PHE A 206 0.20 -0.42 11.07
N ALA A 207 1.17 -0.66 10.20
CA ALA A 207 2.50 -1.13 10.61
C ALA A 207 3.16 -0.14 11.59
N CYS A 208 3.07 1.17 11.31
CA CYS A 208 3.56 2.22 12.21
C CYS A 208 2.81 2.23 13.56
N LEU A 209 1.49 2.02 13.56
CA LEU A 209 0.70 1.90 14.78
C LEU A 209 1.19 0.75 15.65
N LEU A 210 1.33 -0.44 15.07
CA LEU A 210 1.82 -1.60 15.80
C LEU A 210 3.22 -1.36 16.35
N TYR A 211 4.12 -0.83 15.52
CA TYR A 211 5.47 -0.52 15.93
C TYR A 211 5.50 0.44 17.13
N ASN A 212 4.76 1.55 17.09
CA ASN A 212 4.81 2.56 18.15
C ASN A 212 4.05 2.18 19.42
N ASN A 213 2.86 1.60 19.30
CA ASN A 213 1.93 1.46 20.40
C ASN A 213 1.89 0.04 20.98
N HIS A 214 2.25 -0.97 20.20
CA HIS A 214 2.06 -2.37 20.57
C HIS A 214 3.34 -3.19 20.69
N LEU A 215 4.51 -2.57 20.46
CA LEU A 215 5.81 -3.16 20.75
C LEU A 215 6.44 -2.52 21.99
N GLU A 216 6.93 -3.33 22.90
CA GLU A 216 7.71 -2.89 24.06
C GLU A 216 9.18 -2.69 23.72
N GLN A 217 9.73 -3.53 22.83
CA GLN A 217 11.13 -3.51 22.42
C GLN A 217 11.25 -2.84 21.06
N LYS A 218 11.70 -1.58 21.07
CA LYS A 218 11.99 -0.83 19.83
C LYS A 218 13.37 -1.18 19.29
N LEU A 219 13.52 -1.12 17.98
CA LEU A 219 14.82 -1.16 17.34
C LEU A 219 15.64 0.09 17.70
N ASP A 220 16.97 -0.04 17.60
CA ASP A 220 17.83 1.14 17.60
C ASP A 220 17.40 2.08 16.47
N PRO A 221 17.16 3.39 16.74
CA PRO A 221 16.73 4.35 15.72
C PRO A 221 17.66 4.38 14.50
N LYS A 222 18.95 4.11 14.70
CA LYS A 222 19.91 4.04 13.59
C LYS A 222 19.67 2.84 12.67
N LEU A 223 19.23 1.71 13.24
CA LEU A 223 18.87 0.54 12.44
C LEU A 223 17.58 0.80 11.62
N VAL A 224 16.58 1.45 12.23
CA VAL A 224 15.36 1.88 11.51
C VAL A 224 15.74 2.81 10.35
N GLN A 225 16.55 3.83 10.61
CA GLN A 225 17.04 4.74 9.57
C GLN A 225 17.77 4.00 8.45
N ASN A 226 18.61 3.00 8.78
CA ASN A 226 19.33 2.21 7.77
C ASN A 226 18.37 1.40 6.89
N ILE A 227 17.36 0.74 7.47
CA ILE A 227 16.33 -0.01 6.71
C ILE A 227 15.63 0.93 5.72
N ILE A 228 15.18 2.10 6.19
CA ILE A 228 14.48 3.08 5.37
C ILE A 228 15.38 3.67 4.29
N THR A 229 16.63 4.04 4.60
CA THR A 229 17.55 4.61 3.62
C THR A 229 17.97 3.60 2.55
N ASP A 230 18.13 2.33 2.89
CA ASP A 230 18.36 1.25 1.93
C ASP A 230 17.21 1.14 0.92
N ALA A 231 15.96 1.16 1.40
CA ALA A 231 14.78 1.14 0.54
C ALA A 231 14.73 2.37 -0.38
N VAL A 232 15.05 3.56 0.14
CA VAL A 232 15.12 4.80 -0.66
C VAL A 232 16.13 4.70 -1.79
N LEU A 233 17.30 4.11 -1.54
CA LEU A 233 18.32 3.96 -2.59
C LEU A 233 17.81 3.08 -3.73
N LEU A 234 17.14 1.97 -3.42
CA LEU A 234 16.58 1.07 -4.43
C LEU A 234 15.44 1.73 -5.20
N GLU A 235 14.56 2.47 -4.51
CA GLU A 235 13.47 3.18 -5.18
C GLU A 235 13.98 4.27 -6.10
N LYS A 236 15.00 5.03 -5.69
CA LYS A 236 15.63 6.03 -6.55
C LYS A 236 16.30 5.42 -7.79
N GLU A 237 17.02 4.30 -7.64
CA GLU A 237 17.58 3.57 -8.77
C GLU A 237 16.46 3.10 -9.72
N PHE A 238 15.36 2.61 -9.17
CA PHE A 238 14.23 2.16 -9.95
C PHE A 238 13.65 3.28 -10.84
N VAL A 239 13.37 4.44 -10.28
CA VAL A 239 12.71 5.55 -11.00
C VAL A 239 13.65 6.38 -11.89
N SER A 240 14.97 6.27 -11.70
CA SER A 240 15.98 7.02 -12.45
C SER A 240 16.61 6.21 -13.58
N ASP A 241 17.04 5.00 -13.28
CA ASP A 241 17.90 4.21 -14.14
C ASP A 241 17.17 3.00 -14.74
N ALA A 242 16.41 2.29 -13.93
CA ALA A 242 15.78 1.04 -14.35
C ALA A 242 14.48 1.29 -15.10
N LEU A 243 13.65 2.19 -14.62
CA LEU A 243 12.41 2.62 -15.27
C LEU A 243 12.30 4.16 -15.18
N PRO A 244 13.02 4.90 -16.02
CA PRO A 244 13.14 6.34 -15.89
C PRO A 244 11.80 7.08 -16.02
N VAL A 245 11.43 7.85 -15.02
CA VAL A 245 10.21 8.68 -15.03
C VAL A 245 10.22 9.76 -16.12
N SER A 246 11.37 10.04 -16.72
CA SER A 246 11.50 10.89 -17.90
C SER A 246 10.74 10.35 -19.12
N LEU A 247 10.50 9.02 -19.20
CA LEU A 247 9.68 8.41 -20.25
C LEU A 247 8.24 8.94 -20.27
N ILE A 248 7.72 9.36 -19.12
CA ILE A 248 6.39 9.98 -18.99
C ILE A 248 6.47 11.49 -18.82
N GLY A 249 7.62 12.11 -19.06
CA GLY A 249 7.83 13.55 -19.00
C GLY A 249 7.96 14.12 -17.58
N MET A 250 8.31 13.29 -16.59
CA MET A 250 8.60 13.72 -15.23
C MET A 250 10.10 14.00 -15.03
N ASN A 251 10.41 14.86 -14.07
CA ASN A 251 11.79 15.16 -13.68
C ASN A 251 12.27 14.13 -12.66
N ALA A 252 13.31 13.38 -13.00
CA ALA A 252 13.88 12.33 -12.13
C ALA A 252 14.46 12.90 -10.82
N GLY A 253 15.09 14.09 -10.85
CA GLY A 253 15.59 14.74 -9.65
C GLY A 253 14.47 15.10 -8.66
N MET A 254 13.36 15.65 -9.16
CA MET A 254 12.18 15.93 -8.33
C MET A 254 11.55 14.63 -7.82
N MET A 255 11.53 13.55 -8.60
CA MET A 255 11.05 12.27 -8.12
C MET A 255 11.93 11.72 -6.99
N CYS A 256 13.24 11.81 -7.11
CA CYS A 256 14.15 11.44 -6.02
C CYS A 256 13.89 12.24 -4.74
N GLU A 257 13.67 13.55 -4.85
CA GLU A 257 13.31 14.42 -3.70
C GLU A 257 11.94 14.02 -3.11
N TYR A 258 10.97 13.64 -3.95
CA TYR A 258 9.68 13.16 -3.48
C TYR A 258 9.80 11.85 -2.68
N ILE A 259 10.62 10.91 -3.14
CA ILE A 259 10.89 9.65 -2.42
C ILE A 259 11.55 9.94 -1.06
N GLU A 260 12.51 10.86 -1.01
CA GLU A 260 13.13 11.32 0.26
C GLU A 260 12.10 11.94 1.20
N TYR A 261 11.21 12.77 0.68
CA TYR A 261 10.11 13.37 1.45
C TYR A 261 9.18 12.30 2.05
N VAL A 262 8.80 11.29 1.26
CA VAL A 262 7.98 10.17 1.74
C VAL A 262 8.71 9.39 2.83
N ALA A 263 10.00 9.12 2.64
CA ALA A 263 10.83 8.44 3.63
C ALA A 263 10.95 9.21 4.95
N ASP A 264 11.13 10.53 4.90
CA ASP A 264 11.15 11.39 6.09
C ASP A 264 9.81 11.35 6.84
N ARG A 265 8.68 11.28 6.13
CA ARG A 265 7.36 11.11 6.75
C ARG A 265 7.23 9.75 7.43
N LEU A 266 7.69 8.68 6.77
CA LEU A 266 7.67 7.33 7.33
C LEU A 266 8.57 7.24 8.58
N LEU A 267 9.76 7.82 8.57
CA LEU A 267 10.64 7.90 9.73
C LEU A 267 9.96 8.58 10.92
N LEU A 268 9.31 9.72 10.69
CA LEU A 268 8.52 10.40 11.74
C LEU A 268 7.37 9.52 12.26
N SER A 269 6.68 8.82 11.35
CA SER A 269 5.60 7.89 11.72
C SER A 269 6.10 6.68 12.51
N LEU A 270 7.37 6.30 12.37
CA LEU A 270 8.05 5.28 13.18
C LEU A 270 8.70 5.83 14.46
N GLY A 271 8.53 7.13 14.76
CA GLY A 271 9.10 7.76 15.95
C GLY A 271 10.60 8.08 15.83
N CYS A 272 11.14 8.15 14.62
CA CYS A 272 12.54 8.46 14.34
C CYS A 272 12.71 9.87 13.75
N ASP A 273 13.91 10.44 13.89
CA ASP A 273 14.23 11.71 13.26
C ASP A 273 14.35 11.58 11.73
N ARG A 274 14.04 12.65 11.01
CA ARG A 274 14.25 12.76 9.57
C ARG A 274 15.72 12.60 9.22
N VAL A 275 15.97 12.05 8.03
CA VAL A 275 17.32 11.88 7.47
C VAL A 275 17.60 12.87 6.35
N TYR A 276 16.62 13.08 5.48
CA TYR A 276 16.80 13.88 4.25
C TYR A 276 16.39 15.33 4.41
N HIS A 277 15.46 15.62 5.31
CA HIS A 277 14.85 16.96 5.47
C HIS A 277 14.26 17.52 4.16
N ALA A 278 13.76 16.62 3.32
CA ALA A 278 13.22 16.93 2.02
C ALA A 278 11.83 17.59 2.11
N ASN A 279 11.50 18.40 1.11
CA ASN A 279 10.16 18.98 0.93
C ASN A 279 9.44 18.26 -0.22
N ASN A 280 8.10 18.34 -0.22
CA ASN A 280 7.33 17.77 -1.33
C ASN A 280 7.51 18.64 -2.60
N PRO A 281 8.19 18.14 -3.65
CA PRO A 281 8.39 18.90 -4.89
C PRO A 281 7.15 18.88 -5.80
N PHE A 282 6.12 18.11 -5.44
CA PHE A 282 4.88 17.94 -6.20
C PHE A 282 3.66 18.42 -5.41
N PRO A 283 3.38 19.75 -5.35
CA PRO A 283 2.23 20.29 -4.56
C PRO A 283 0.89 19.67 -4.96
N TRP A 284 0.75 19.24 -6.21
CA TRP A 284 -0.45 18.57 -6.71
C TRP A 284 -0.71 17.19 -6.06
N MET A 285 0.31 16.53 -5.52
CA MET A 285 0.13 15.30 -4.76
C MET A 285 -0.63 15.50 -3.44
N GLU A 286 -0.46 16.64 -2.80
CA GLU A 286 -1.22 16.96 -1.58
C GLU A 286 -2.72 17.16 -1.88
N MET A 287 -3.04 17.81 -3.00
CA MET A 287 -4.43 18.00 -3.42
C MET A 287 -5.13 16.67 -3.75
N ILE A 288 -4.41 15.74 -4.39
CA ILE A 288 -4.94 14.41 -4.71
C ILE A 288 -5.19 13.62 -3.42
N SER A 289 -4.27 13.65 -2.47
CA SER A 289 -4.41 13.00 -1.16
C SER A 289 -5.60 13.54 -0.36
N LEU A 290 -5.84 14.84 -0.42
CA LEU A 290 -6.99 15.49 0.23
C LEU A 290 -8.31 15.10 -0.45
N GLN A 291 -8.35 15.12 -1.79
CA GLN A 291 -9.53 14.68 -2.55
C GLN A 291 -9.87 13.21 -2.35
N GLY A 292 -8.87 12.34 -2.30
CA GLY A 292 -9.06 10.92 -2.00
C GLY A 292 -9.63 10.69 -0.59
N LYS A 293 -9.19 11.46 0.41
CA LYS A 293 -9.70 11.37 1.78
C LYS A 293 -11.11 11.94 1.94
N THR A 294 -11.44 13.07 1.30
CA THR A 294 -12.74 13.75 1.46
C THR A 294 -13.81 13.17 0.53
N ASN A 295 -13.54 13.02 -0.76
CA ASN A 295 -14.55 12.61 -1.74
C ASN A 295 -14.94 11.13 -1.63
N PHE A 296 -14.02 10.26 -1.23
CA PHE A 296 -14.33 8.83 -1.09
C PHE A 296 -15.23 8.57 0.12
N PHE A 297 -14.93 9.16 1.27
CA PHE A 297 -15.77 9.04 2.46
C PHE A 297 -17.13 9.75 2.30
N GLU A 298 -17.18 10.92 1.68
CA GLU A 298 -18.43 11.63 1.43
C GLU A 298 -19.32 10.90 0.42
N LYS A 299 -18.79 10.39 -0.69
CA LYS A 299 -19.59 9.64 -1.67
C LYS A 299 -20.16 8.33 -1.13
N ARG A 300 -19.35 7.53 -0.41
CA ARG A 300 -19.87 6.26 0.16
C ARG A 300 -20.69 6.44 1.43
N VAL A 301 -20.44 7.45 2.23
CA VAL A 301 -21.29 7.77 3.40
C VAL A 301 -22.60 8.39 2.96
N GLY A 302 -22.65 9.08 1.80
CA GLY A 302 -23.88 9.57 1.18
C GLY A 302 -24.74 8.46 0.59
N ASP A 303 -24.12 7.47 -0.07
CA ASP A 303 -24.81 6.43 -0.83
C ASP A 303 -25.05 5.12 -0.04
N TYR A 304 -24.26 4.83 1.01
CA TYR A 304 -24.36 3.61 1.79
C TYR A 304 -23.92 3.82 3.25
N ARG A 305 -24.88 4.15 4.12
CA ARG A 305 -24.66 4.08 5.57
C ARG A 305 -24.61 2.62 6.00
N LYS A 306 -23.41 2.05 6.13
CA LYS A 306 -23.27 0.75 6.80
C LYS A 306 -23.65 0.93 8.27
N ALA A 307 -24.66 0.19 8.73
CA ALA A 307 -25.10 0.23 10.12
C ALA A 307 -23.92 0.03 11.08
N GLY A 308 -23.75 0.93 12.02
CA GLY A 308 -22.78 0.84 13.10
C GLY A 308 -21.41 1.51 12.89
N VAL A 309 -21.07 2.00 11.68
CA VAL A 309 -19.73 2.63 11.44
C VAL A 309 -19.70 4.11 11.85
N THR A 310 -20.84 4.80 11.84
CA THR A 310 -20.97 6.24 12.13
C THR A 310 -21.82 6.57 13.35
N THR A 311 -22.37 5.57 14.04
CA THR A 311 -23.23 5.76 15.21
C THR A 311 -22.43 5.68 16.52
N THR A 312 -22.68 6.64 17.43
CA THR A 312 -22.19 6.56 18.81
C THR A 312 -22.87 5.41 19.54
N LYS A 313 -22.25 4.88 20.63
CA LYS A 313 -22.84 3.79 21.44
C LYS A 313 -24.28 4.06 21.90
N GLU A 314 -24.68 5.32 22.01
CA GLU A 314 -26.03 5.74 22.39
C GLU A 314 -27.07 5.60 21.25
N GLN A 315 -26.62 5.49 20.00
CA GLN A 315 -27.47 5.33 18.80
C GLN A 315 -27.61 3.86 18.36
N GLN A 316 -26.98 2.92 19.05
CA GLN A 316 -27.01 1.47 18.75
C GLN A 316 -28.06 0.73 19.58
N VAL A 317 -29.11 1.40 20.07
CA VAL A 317 -30.20 0.74 20.78
C VAL A 317 -31.12 0.07 19.75
N PHE A 318 -31.19 -1.25 19.81
CA PHE A 318 -32.12 -2.03 19.03
C PHE A 318 -33.53 -1.80 19.59
N SER A 319 -34.43 -1.17 18.84
CA SER A 319 -35.82 -1.02 19.17
C SER A 319 -36.65 -2.07 18.40
N LEU A 320 -37.47 -2.83 19.12
CA LEU A 320 -38.41 -3.78 18.54
C LEU A 320 -39.73 -3.11 18.07
N GLU A 321 -39.81 -1.78 18.18
CA GLU A 321 -41.02 -1.02 17.85
C GLU A 321 -40.92 -0.21 16.55
N GLU A 322 -39.91 -0.42 15.71
CA GLU A 322 -39.86 0.17 14.38
C GLU A 322 -40.71 -0.67 13.42
N GLU A 323 -41.88 -0.15 13.05
CA GLU A 323 -42.71 -0.66 11.95
C GLU A 323 -41.93 -0.48 10.61
N PHE A 324 -41.93 -1.54 9.78
CA PHE A 324 -41.31 -1.58 8.44
C PHE A 324 -42.09 -0.73 7.43
#